data_2821e94f07281b6eceea6b0e2a27d357
#
_entry.id   2821e94f07281b6eceea6b0e2a27d357
#
_cell.length_a   1.000
_cell.length_b   1.000
_cell.length_c   1.000
_cell.angle_alpha   90.00
_cell.angle_beta   90.00
_cell.angle_gamma   90.00
#
_symmetry.space_group_name_H-M   'P 1'
#
loop_
_entity.id
_entity.type
_entity.pdbx_description
1 polymer ?
#
loop_
_entity_poly.entity_id
_entity_poly.type
_entity_poly.pdbx_seq_one_letter_code
_entity_poly.pdbx_strand_id
1 'polypeptide(L)'
;MNDELTPPPADLLADFDALEPALARDKGGDKTRRLAAWFQQAELECRQCELRSTDFEQKELVRQQGEALATSRRVLLAAWNKLHASKLAL
;
A
#
# COMPACT_ATOMS: atom_id res chain seq x y z
N MET A 1 -20.37 8.54 -0.18
CA MET A 1 -19.57 8.77 -0.35
C MET A 1 -18.76 8.12 -0.76
N ASN A 2 -18.28 7.97 -1.16
CA ASN A 2 -17.52 7.31 -1.47
C ASN A 2 -16.43 7.64 -2.03
N ASP A 3 -15.91 8.36 -1.87
CA ASP A 3 -14.72 8.64 -2.19
C ASP A 3 -13.91 7.78 -1.60
N GLU A 4 -14.15 6.67 -1.53
CA GLU A 4 -13.33 5.76 -1.03
C GLU A 4 -12.16 5.49 -1.87
N LEU A 5 -11.11 4.90 -1.32
CA LEU A 5 -9.91 4.57 -2.06
C LEU A 5 -10.21 3.55 -3.15
N THR A 6 -9.51 3.68 -4.26
CA THR A 6 -9.61 2.71 -5.34
C THR A 6 -9.12 1.36 -4.82
N PRO A 7 -9.91 0.29 -4.98
CA PRO A 7 -9.46 -1.02 -4.52
C PRO A 7 -8.28 -1.52 -5.35
N PRO A 8 -7.41 -2.35 -4.77
CA PRO A 8 -6.32 -2.90 -5.55
C PRO A 8 -6.83 -3.86 -6.63
N PRO A 9 -6.07 -4.03 -7.71
CA PRO A 9 -6.45 -5.00 -8.74
C PRO A 9 -6.61 -6.40 -8.18
N ALA A 10 -7.44 -7.19 -8.83
CA ALA A 10 -7.78 -8.52 -8.32
C ALA A 10 -6.56 -9.42 -8.18
N ASP A 11 -5.60 -9.32 -9.10
CA ASP A 11 -4.41 -10.14 -9.04
C ASP A 11 -3.55 -9.77 -7.84
N LEU A 12 -3.58 -8.53 -7.39
CA LEU A 12 -2.85 -8.12 -6.19
C LEU A 12 -3.61 -8.54 -4.93
N LEU A 13 -4.94 -8.51 -4.97
CA LEU A 13 -5.74 -8.97 -3.84
C LEU A 13 -5.48 -10.44 -3.52
N ALA A 14 -5.31 -11.25 -4.55
CA ALA A 14 -5.04 -12.66 -4.34
C ALA A 14 -3.74 -12.89 -3.59
N ASP A 15 -2.77 -11.97 -3.73
CA ASP A 15 -1.49 -12.10 -3.07
C ASP A 15 -1.55 -11.77 -1.58
N PHE A 16 -2.59 -11.09 -1.12
CA PHE A 16 -2.70 -10.79 0.30
C PHE A 16 -2.90 -12.05 1.16
N ASP A 17 -3.57 -13.06 0.61
CA ASP A 17 -3.82 -14.29 1.36
C ASP A 17 -2.57 -15.16 1.48
N ALA A 18 -1.61 -15.00 0.57
CA ALA A 18 -0.38 -15.76 0.60
C ALA A 18 0.78 -14.82 0.27
N LEU A 19 0.91 -13.78 1.11
CA LEU A 19 1.82 -12.69 0.79
C LEU A 19 3.28 -13.12 0.76
N GLU A 20 3.73 -13.88 1.76
CA GLU A 20 5.13 -14.27 1.82
C GLU A 20 5.53 -15.16 0.64
N PRO A 21 4.77 -16.22 0.31
CA PRO A 21 5.11 -16.98 -0.90
C PRO A 21 5.02 -16.16 -2.18
N ALA A 22 4.06 -15.23 -2.26
CA ALA A 22 3.94 -14.38 -3.44
C ALA A 22 5.16 -13.49 -3.60
N LEU A 23 5.62 -12.90 -2.51
CA LEU A 23 6.82 -12.06 -2.54
C LEU A 23 8.04 -12.86 -2.92
N ALA A 24 8.15 -14.09 -2.40
CA ALA A 24 9.29 -14.94 -2.69
C ALA A 24 9.34 -15.32 -4.19
N ARG A 25 8.17 -15.51 -4.81
CA ARG A 25 8.10 -15.85 -6.22
C ARG A 25 8.31 -14.65 -7.14
N ASP A 26 8.16 -13.45 -6.63
CA ASP A 26 8.25 -12.23 -7.41
C ASP A 26 9.70 -11.79 -7.52
N LYS A 27 10.50 -12.56 -8.25
CA LYS A 27 11.95 -12.37 -8.29
C LYS A 27 12.36 -11.04 -8.88
N GLY A 28 11.63 -10.58 -9.88
CA GLY A 28 11.91 -9.28 -10.49
C GLY A 28 11.34 -8.11 -9.74
N GLY A 29 10.44 -8.38 -8.79
CA GLY A 29 9.82 -7.33 -8.01
C GLY A 29 8.69 -6.60 -8.71
N ASP A 30 8.20 -7.12 -9.85
CA ASP A 30 7.18 -6.41 -10.62
C ASP A 30 5.86 -6.28 -9.86
N LYS A 31 5.39 -7.38 -9.28
CA LYS A 31 4.14 -7.33 -8.50
C LYS A 31 4.31 -6.52 -7.25
N THR A 32 5.47 -6.64 -6.61
CA THR A 32 5.75 -5.87 -5.39
C THR A 32 5.77 -4.38 -5.70
N ARG A 33 6.38 -4.00 -6.83
CA ARG A 33 6.36 -2.58 -7.23
C ARG A 33 4.96 -2.09 -7.52
N ARG A 34 4.12 -2.92 -8.18
CA ARG A 34 2.74 -2.53 -8.46
C ARG A 34 1.95 -2.34 -7.17
N LEU A 35 2.15 -3.24 -6.21
CA LEU A 35 1.44 -3.14 -4.94
C LEU A 35 1.94 -1.93 -4.15
N ALA A 36 3.24 -1.68 -4.15
CA ALA A 36 3.79 -0.50 -3.48
C ALA A 36 3.25 0.78 -4.11
N ALA A 37 3.13 0.81 -5.43
CA ALA A 37 2.58 1.97 -6.12
C ALA A 37 1.11 2.17 -5.75
N TRP A 38 0.34 1.08 -5.59
CA TRP A 38 -1.04 1.20 -5.16
C TRP A 38 -1.12 1.81 -3.76
N PHE A 39 -0.28 1.32 -2.84
CA PHE A 39 -0.25 1.89 -1.49
C PHE A 39 0.09 3.38 -1.54
N GLN A 40 1.05 3.76 -2.37
CA GLN A 40 1.46 5.15 -2.46
C GLN A 40 0.33 6.02 -2.99
N GLN A 41 -0.39 5.55 -4.00
CA GLN A 41 -1.53 6.28 -4.54
C GLN A 41 -2.63 6.40 -3.49
N ALA A 42 -2.89 5.34 -2.73
CA ALA A 42 -3.88 5.38 -1.67
C ALA A 42 -3.50 6.38 -0.58
N GLU A 43 -2.19 6.47 -0.26
CA GLU A 43 -1.73 7.48 0.70
C GLU A 43 -2.04 8.88 0.21
N LEU A 44 -1.81 9.15 -1.07
CA LEU A 44 -2.10 10.46 -1.64
C LEU A 44 -3.58 10.77 -1.58
N GLU A 45 -4.43 9.78 -1.88
CA GLU A 45 -5.87 9.97 -1.82
C GLU A 45 -6.33 10.26 -0.39
N CYS A 46 -5.75 9.58 0.58
CA CYS A 46 -6.04 9.86 1.98
C CYS A 46 -5.67 11.29 2.35
N ARG A 47 -4.49 11.74 1.90
CA ARG A 47 -4.05 13.09 2.20
C ARG A 47 -4.99 14.12 1.60
N GLN A 48 -5.45 13.88 0.37
CA GLN A 48 -6.40 14.79 -0.27
C GLN A 48 -7.73 14.81 0.47
N CYS A 49 -8.20 13.65 0.93
CA CYS A 49 -9.43 13.58 1.73
C CYS A 49 -9.26 14.34 3.03
N GLU A 50 -8.11 14.20 3.67
CA GLU A 50 -7.84 14.91 4.92
C GLU A 50 -7.92 16.42 4.70
N LEU A 51 -7.32 16.90 3.62
CA LEU A 51 -7.31 18.33 3.32
C LEU A 51 -8.70 18.88 3.03
N ARG A 52 -9.57 18.04 2.44
CA ARG A 52 -10.93 18.48 2.12
C ARG A 52 -11.91 18.34 3.27
N SER A 53 -11.55 17.57 4.30
CA SER A 53 -12.45 17.35 5.43
C SER A 53 -12.52 18.58 6.33
N THR A 54 -13.71 18.88 6.81
CA THR A 54 -13.89 19.96 7.78
C THR A 54 -14.17 19.41 9.18
N ASP A 55 -14.48 18.12 9.29
CA ASP A 55 -14.80 17.49 10.56
C ASP A 55 -13.50 16.93 11.16
N PHE A 56 -13.18 17.33 12.38
CA PHE A 56 -11.92 16.94 13.02
C PHE A 56 -11.81 15.42 13.16
N GLU A 57 -12.89 14.76 13.57
CA GLU A 57 -12.85 13.32 13.77
C GLU A 57 -12.60 12.59 12.45
N GLN A 58 -13.22 13.08 11.39
CA GLN A 58 -13.02 12.46 10.10
C GLN A 58 -11.62 12.69 9.58
N LYS A 59 -11.08 13.89 9.77
CA LYS A 59 -9.69 14.16 9.41
C LYS A 59 -8.74 13.21 10.12
N GLU A 60 -8.98 12.98 11.41
CA GLU A 60 -8.13 12.13 12.20
C GLU A 60 -8.17 10.69 11.71
N LEU A 61 -9.36 10.19 11.38
CA LEU A 61 -9.49 8.83 10.85
C LEU A 61 -8.76 8.66 9.53
N VAL A 62 -8.92 9.64 8.63
CA VAL A 62 -8.27 9.57 7.32
C VAL A 62 -6.76 9.66 7.47
N ARG A 63 -6.28 10.49 8.39
CA ARG A 63 -4.86 10.60 8.65
C ARG A 63 -4.29 9.27 9.15
N GLN A 64 -5.01 8.60 10.05
CA GLN A 64 -4.58 7.31 10.55
C GLN A 64 -4.55 6.25 9.45
N GLN A 65 -5.53 6.28 8.54
CA GLN A 65 -5.53 5.38 7.39
C GLN A 65 -4.31 5.61 6.51
N GLY A 66 -3.98 6.87 6.27
CA GLY A 66 -2.80 7.19 5.46
C GLY A 66 -1.52 6.68 6.09
N GLU A 67 -1.40 6.82 7.42
CA GLU A 67 -0.23 6.33 8.13
C GLU A 67 -0.13 4.81 8.07
N ALA A 68 -1.27 4.12 8.18
CA ALA A 68 -1.29 2.67 8.09
C ALA A 68 -0.87 2.20 6.71
N LEU A 69 -1.32 2.90 5.67
CA LEU A 69 -0.93 2.57 4.30
C LEU A 69 0.56 2.78 4.07
N ALA A 70 1.11 3.87 4.61
CA ALA A 70 2.54 4.12 4.49
C ALA A 70 3.36 3.05 5.20
N THR A 71 2.92 2.65 6.38
CA THR A 71 3.60 1.60 7.13
C THR A 71 3.53 0.27 6.37
N SER A 72 2.36 -0.05 5.81
CA SER A 72 2.19 -1.28 5.05
C SER A 72 3.12 -1.30 3.84
N ARG A 73 3.27 -0.17 3.16
CA ARG A 73 4.17 -0.09 2.02
C ARG A 73 5.61 -0.35 2.43
N ARG A 74 6.04 0.25 3.54
CA ARG A 74 7.40 0.05 4.03
C ARG A 74 7.66 -1.40 4.43
N VAL A 75 6.68 -2.02 5.09
CA VAL A 75 6.80 -3.41 5.51
C VAL A 75 6.89 -4.31 4.29
N LEU A 76 6.07 -4.05 3.28
CA LEU A 76 6.07 -4.82 2.04
C LEU A 76 7.45 -4.79 1.37
N LEU A 77 8.00 -3.59 1.23
CA LEU A 77 9.30 -3.44 0.57
C LEU A 77 10.43 -4.08 1.39
N ALA A 78 10.38 -3.92 2.71
CA ALA A 78 11.38 -4.53 3.58
C ALA A 78 11.31 -6.05 3.52
N ALA A 79 10.10 -6.60 3.45
CA ALA A 79 9.92 -8.05 3.38
C ALA A 79 10.49 -8.59 2.07
N TRP A 80 10.20 -7.91 0.94
CA TRP A 80 10.73 -8.35 -0.34
C TRP A 80 12.27 -8.30 -0.33
N ASN A 81 12.83 -7.20 0.19
CA ASN A 81 14.27 -7.04 0.25
C ASN A 81 14.92 -8.18 1.06
N LYS A 82 14.28 -8.53 2.17
CA LYS A 82 14.83 -9.59 3.02
C LYS A 82 14.74 -10.95 2.34
N LEU A 83 13.62 -11.24 1.70
CA LEU A 83 13.43 -12.54 1.04
C LEU A 83 14.37 -12.73 -0.14
N HIS A 84 14.75 -11.67 -0.81
CA HIS A 84 15.60 -11.76 -2.00
C HIS A 84 17.03 -11.31 -1.73
N ALA A 85 17.33 -10.94 -0.49
CA ALA A 85 18.65 -10.46 -0.09
C ALA A 85 19.15 -9.38 -1.06
N SER A 86 18.24 -8.50 -1.45
CA SER A 86 18.50 -7.52 -2.48
C SER A 86 17.58 -6.33 -2.25
N LYS A 87 17.97 -5.18 -2.74
CA LYS A 87 17.16 -3.98 -2.60
C LYS A 87 16.32 -3.80 -3.85
N LEU A 88 15.00 -3.67 -3.65
CA LEU A 88 14.08 -3.47 -4.76
C LEU A 88 14.25 -2.08 -5.36
N ALA A 89 14.47 -2.04 -6.67
CA ALA A 89 14.55 -0.77 -7.39
C ALA A 89 13.13 -0.29 -7.69
N LEU A 90 12.84 0.93 -7.29
CA LEU A 90 11.50 1.51 -7.48
C LEU A 90 11.45 2.54 -8.60
#